data_0a6a5b815b3ba2c09a01c9e3563f8e7f
#
_entry.id   0a6a5b815b3ba2c09a01c9e3563f8e7f
#
_cell.length_a   1.000
_cell.length_b   1.000
_cell.length_c   1.000
_cell.angle_alpha   90.00
_cell.angle_beta   90.00
_cell.angle_gamma   90.00
#
_symmetry.space_group_name_H-M   'P 1'
#
loop_
_entity.id
_entity.type
_entity.pdbx_description
1 polymer ?
#
loop_
_entity_poly.entity_id
_entity_poly.type
_entity_poly.pdbx_seq_one_letter_code
_entity_poly.pdbx_strand_id
1 'polypeptide(L)'
;PIKSSAASDVYKRQDLEFSYIESFRDVMKMEEELLTYALAKVKEAYGEDIERVFGVPVIVPTTPFPVIKLADLYAELEKEFGYKCPDGEEGDLTTEAEHLSYEWVKKKYGHEFLFITDYSAEKRAFYHMRDENGVPQGYDLIWRGVEITTGAQREHRYDVLQAQAREKGLDEDVKFYLEFFKYGCPPHGGFGLGIDRLTMLLLGLTIKEAMFIFRGPNRLTP
;
A
#
# COMPACT_ATOMS: atom_id res chain seq x y z
N PRO A 1 -5.92 -11.61 14.02
CA PRO A 1 -5.64 -10.27 13.50
C PRO A 1 -4.80 -10.39 12.24
N ILE A 2 -5.32 -9.82 11.16
CA ILE A 2 -4.55 -9.70 9.91
C ILE A 2 -3.41 -8.75 10.24
N LYS A 3 -2.22 -9.30 10.34
CA LYS A 3 -1.01 -8.49 10.50
C LYS A 3 -0.67 -7.91 9.13
N SER A 4 -1.26 -6.77 8.79
CA SER A 4 -0.64 -5.93 7.79
C SER A 4 0.70 -5.48 8.38
N SER A 5 1.79 -5.75 7.69
CA SER A 5 3.12 -5.30 8.10
C SER A 5 3.14 -3.77 8.26
N ALA A 6 2.35 -3.06 7.47
CA ALA A 6 2.15 -1.63 7.54
C ALA A 6 1.41 -1.16 8.81
N ALA A 7 0.55 -1.98 9.42
CA ALA A 7 -0.28 -1.54 10.54
C ALA A 7 0.44 -1.56 11.90
N SER A 8 1.54 -2.30 12.04
CA SER A 8 2.27 -2.42 13.31
C SER A 8 3.30 -1.31 13.53
N ASP A 9 3.75 -0.62 12.47
CA ASP A 9 4.87 0.30 12.51
C ASP A 9 4.45 1.77 12.36
N VAL A 10 3.15 2.05 12.16
CA VAL A 10 2.67 3.37 11.78
C VAL A 10 2.16 4.14 12.98
N TYR A 11 2.98 5.04 13.50
CA TYR A 11 2.56 6.08 14.48
C TYR A 11 1.87 7.25 13.79
N LYS A 12 2.21 7.52 12.52
CA LYS A 12 1.59 8.55 11.71
C LYS A 12 1.17 7.93 10.40
N ARG A 13 -0.11 7.95 10.15
CA ARG A 13 -0.73 7.49 8.93
C ARG A 13 -1.60 8.60 8.36
N GLN A 14 -1.54 8.80 7.08
CA GLN A 14 -2.49 9.62 6.36
C GLN A 14 -3.48 8.72 5.66
N ASP A 15 -4.74 8.79 6.07
CA ASP A 15 -5.83 8.14 5.33
C ASP A 15 -6.50 9.17 4.42
N LEU A 16 -6.70 8.78 3.17
CA LEU A 16 -7.41 9.55 2.17
C LEU A 16 -8.51 8.68 1.59
N GLU A 17 -9.77 9.14 1.70
CA GLU A 17 -10.93 8.48 1.15
C GLU A 17 -11.74 9.48 0.33
N PHE A 18 -12.24 9.07 -0.84
CA PHE A 18 -13.08 9.90 -1.70
C PHE A 18 -14.12 9.06 -2.45
N SER A 19 -15.21 9.72 -2.84
CA SER A 19 -16.38 9.09 -3.45
C SER A 19 -16.50 9.40 -4.93
N TYR A 20 -17.47 8.74 -5.58
CA TYR A 20 -17.80 8.88 -6.99
C TYR A 20 -16.70 8.43 -7.93
N ILE A 21 -16.01 7.36 -7.54
CA ILE A 21 -15.01 6.67 -8.36
C ILE A 21 -15.68 5.61 -9.24
N GLU A 22 -15.06 5.28 -10.35
CA GLU A 22 -15.47 4.17 -11.22
C GLU A 22 -14.75 2.86 -10.85
N SER A 23 -13.47 2.97 -10.43
CA SER A 23 -12.66 1.82 -10.07
C SER A 23 -11.55 2.18 -9.08
N PHE A 24 -10.88 1.15 -8.51
CA PHE A 24 -9.69 1.36 -7.69
C PHE A 24 -8.53 2.03 -8.44
N ARG A 25 -8.57 2.04 -9.78
CA ARG A 25 -7.58 2.74 -10.61
C ARG A 25 -7.66 4.26 -10.46
N ASP A 26 -8.85 4.80 -10.12
CA ASP A 26 -9.00 6.22 -9.79
C ASP A 26 -8.27 6.55 -8.49
N VAL A 27 -8.28 5.60 -7.53
CA VAL A 27 -7.54 5.72 -6.28
C VAL A 27 -6.02 5.70 -6.53
N MET A 28 -5.54 4.76 -7.36
CA MET A 28 -4.12 4.69 -7.77
C MET A 28 -3.68 5.99 -8.44
N LYS A 29 -4.49 6.53 -9.36
CA LYS A 29 -4.20 7.78 -10.06
C LYS A 29 -4.11 8.97 -9.11
N MET A 30 -5.05 9.09 -8.17
CA MET A 30 -5.03 10.13 -7.14
C MET A 30 -3.76 10.05 -6.30
N GLU A 31 -3.37 8.85 -5.90
CA GLU A 31 -2.15 8.63 -5.12
C GLU A 31 -0.89 8.97 -5.91
N GLU A 32 -0.80 8.56 -7.16
CA GLU A 32 0.29 8.89 -8.07
C GLU A 32 0.46 10.41 -8.22
N GLU A 33 -0.63 11.13 -8.47
CA GLU A 33 -0.64 12.59 -8.59
C GLU A 33 -0.22 13.25 -7.26
N LEU A 34 -0.75 12.77 -6.12
CA LEU A 34 -0.41 13.28 -4.80
C LEU A 34 1.08 13.12 -4.50
N LEU A 35 1.64 11.92 -4.68
CA LEU A 35 3.05 11.65 -4.40
C LEU A 35 3.99 12.41 -5.33
N THR A 36 3.66 12.46 -6.62
CA THR A 36 4.45 13.23 -7.59
C THR A 36 4.49 14.71 -7.23
N TYR A 37 3.34 15.29 -6.90
CA TYR A 37 3.24 16.69 -6.48
C TYR A 37 3.98 16.94 -5.16
N ALA A 38 3.76 16.09 -4.15
CA ALA A 38 4.38 16.25 -2.84
C ALA A 38 5.91 16.15 -2.91
N LEU A 39 6.45 15.15 -3.63
CA LEU A 39 7.89 14.99 -3.79
C LEU A 39 8.51 16.13 -4.61
N ALA A 40 7.79 16.67 -5.61
CA ALA A 40 8.23 17.86 -6.33
C ALA A 40 8.34 19.08 -5.39
N LYS A 41 7.35 19.29 -4.50
CA LYS A 41 7.35 20.37 -3.52
C LYS A 41 8.43 20.19 -2.45
N VAL A 42 8.66 19.00 -1.98
CA VAL A 42 9.76 18.69 -1.06
C VAL A 42 11.11 18.97 -1.73
N LYS A 43 11.28 18.54 -2.97
CA LYS A 43 12.51 18.81 -3.74
C LYS A 43 12.75 20.31 -3.92
N GLU A 44 11.72 21.05 -4.28
CA GLU A 44 11.80 22.52 -4.46
C GLU A 44 12.19 23.23 -3.17
N ALA A 45 11.62 22.83 -2.04
CA ALA A 45 11.81 23.53 -0.77
C ALA A 45 13.05 23.07 0.02
N TYR A 46 13.40 21.79 -0.04
CA TYR A 46 14.37 21.15 0.85
C TYR A 46 15.34 20.20 0.15
N GLY A 47 15.29 20.07 -1.18
CA GLY A 47 16.09 19.09 -1.92
C GLY A 47 17.58 19.20 -1.67
N GLU A 48 18.15 20.41 -1.70
CA GLU A 48 19.56 20.68 -1.42
C GLU A 48 19.94 20.35 0.02
N ASP A 49 19.09 20.70 0.98
CA ASP A 49 19.33 20.40 2.39
C ASP A 49 19.27 18.90 2.69
N ILE A 50 18.31 18.19 2.10
CA ILE A 50 18.19 16.74 2.23
C ILE A 50 19.43 16.04 1.67
N GLU A 51 19.86 16.40 0.47
CA GLU A 51 21.06 15.81 -0.14
C GLU A 51 22.31 16.13 0.65
N ARG A 52 22.46 17.38 1.13
CA ARG A 52 23.62 17.81 1.91
C ARG A 52 23.71 17.12 3.28
N VAL A 53 22.55 16.91 3.97
CA VAL A 53 22.53 16.37 5.34
C VAL A 53 22.48 14.86 5.35
N PHE A 54 21.68 14.23 4.46
CA PHE A 54 21.42 12.80 4.45
C PHE A 54 22.12 12.06 3.31
N GLY A 55 22.69 12.76 2.33
CA GLY A 55 23.35 12.15 1.19
C GLY A 55 22.40 11.48 0.18
N VAL A 56 21.11 11.77 0.26
CA VAL A 56 20.08 11.15 -0.59
C VAL A 56 19.40 12.23 -1.44
N PRO A 57 19.49 12.17 -2.79
CA PRO A 57 18.77 13.12 -3.63
C PRO A 57 17.26 12.85 -3.62
N VAL A 58 16.47 13.91 -3.58
CA VAL A 58 15.00 13.81 -3.74
C VAL A 58 14.69 13.59 -5.21
N ILE A 59 14.18 12.42 -5.55
CA ILE A 59 13.75 12.05 -6.90
C ILE A 59 12.24 12.29 -7.04
N VAL A 60 11.84 13.08 -8.03
CA VAL A 60 10.45 13.25 -8.43
C VAL A 60 10.12 12.14 -9.43
N PRO A 61 9.17 11.25 -9.14
CA PRO A 61 8.86 10.15 -10.03
C PRO A 61 8.21 10.63 -11.33
N THR A 62 8.40 9.86 -12.37
CA THR A 62 7.67 10.05 -13.65
C THR A 62 6.35 9.29 -13.61
N THR A 63 5.34 9.82 -14.28
CA THR A 63 4.03 9.16 -14.41
C THR A 63 3.84 8.59 -15.83
N PRO A 64 3.07 7.50 -16.00
CA PRO A 64 2.42 6.69 -14.96
C PRO A 64 3.40 5.78 -14.21
N PHE A 65 3.07 5.44 -12.96
CA PHE A 65 3.83 4.44 -12.21
C PHE A 65 3.60 3.04 -12.79
N PRO A 66 4.63 2.18 -12.83
CA PRO A 66 4.48 0.80 -13.24
C PRO A 66 3.45 0.05 -12.38
N VAL A 67 2.68 -0.85 -13.02
CA VAL A 67 1.67 -1.70 -12.38
C VAL A 67 1.93 -3.15 -12.78
N ILE A 68 1.83 -4.07 -11.83
CA ILE A 68 1.92 -5.51 -12.08
C ILE A 68 0.94 -6.28 -11.18
N LYS A 69 0.43 -7.41 -11.66
CA LYS A 69 -0.31 -8.35 -10.82
C LYS A 69 0.64 -9.16 -9.96
N LEU A 70 0.23 -9.52 -8.75
CA LEU A 70 1.05 -10.27 -7.80
C LEU A 70 1.61 -11.58 -8.40
N ALA A 71 0.76 -12.36 -9.06
CA ALA A 71 1.18 -13.62 -9.68
C ALA A 71 2.22 -13.40 -10.82
N ASP A 72 2.04 -12.34 -11.62
CA ASP A 72 2.97 -12.00 -12.70
C ASP A 72 4.31 -11.51 -12.11
N LEU A 73 4.26 -10.77 -10.99
CA LEU A 73 5.47 -10.35 -10.29
C LEU A 73 6.26 -11.58 -9.81
N TYR A 74 5.63 -12.54 -9.16
CA TYR A 74 6.32 -13.76 -8.72
C TYR A 74 6.95 -14.52 -9.88
N ALA A 75 6.27 -14.63 -11.01
CA ALA A 75 6.83 -15.25 -12.21
C ALA A 75 8.06 -14.49 -12.75
N GLU A 76 8.02 -13.17 -12.75
CA GLU A 76 9.18 -12.34 -13.15
C GLU A 76 10.33 -12.44 -12.14
N LEU A 77 10.05 -12.50 -10.82
CA LEU A 77 11.08 -12.65 -9.80
C LEU A 77 11.74 -14.04 -9.85
N GLU A 78 10.98 -15.10 -10.13
CA GLU A 78 11.56 -16.43 -10.36
C GLU A 78 12.49 -16.43 -11.58
N LYS A 79 12.06 -15.85 -12.68
CA LYS A 79 12.82 -15.76 -13.92
C LYS A 79 14.10 -14.94 -13.80
N GLU A 80 14.04 -13.77 -13.13
CA GLU A 80 15.16 -12.81 -13.08
C GLU A 80 16.14 -13.08 -11.95
N PHE A 81 15.65 -13.58 -10.80
CA PHE A 81 16.41 -13.75 -9.58
C PHE A 81 16.42 -15.18 -9.04
N GLY A 82 15.67 -16.11 -9.65
CA GLY A 82 15.49 -17.47 -9.15
C GLY A 82 14.68 -17.56 -7.86
N TYR A 83 13.96 -16.46 -7.50
CA TYR A 83 13.16 -16.42 -6.30
C TYR A 83 11.85 -17.17 -6.50
N LYS A 84 11.58 -18.15 -5.64
CA LYS A 84 10.31 -18.86 -5.58
C LYS A 84 9.52 -18.44 -4.36
N CYS A 85 8.26 -18.10 -4.58
CA CYS A 85 7.34 -17.84 -3.48
C CYS A 85 7.22 -19.09 -2.60
N PRO A 86 7.31 -18.96 -1.26
CA PRO A 86 7.05 -20.09 -0.37
C PRO A 86 5.62 -20.61 -0.53
N ASP A 87 5.45 -21.94 -0.42
CA ASP A 87 4.15 -22.60 -0.51
C ASP A 87 3.15 -22.00 0.50
N GLY A 88 1.99 -21.60 0.02
CA GLY A 88 0.91 -21.01 0.83
C GLY A 88 1.05 -19.50 1.08
N GLU A 89 2.07 -18.84 0.53
CA GLU A 89 2.26 -17.38 0.62
C GLU A 89 1.95 -16.65 -0.69
N GLU A 90 1.54 -17.37 -1.75
CA GLU A 90 1.32 -16.84 -3.10
C GLU A 90 0.22 -15.77 -3.17
N GLY A 91 -0.62 -15.72 -2.16
CA GLY A 91 -1.73 -14.76 -2.05
C GLY A 91 -1.37 -13.39 -1.51
N ASP A 92 -0.13 -13.20 -1.05
CA ASP A 92 0.38 -11.95 -0.47
C ASP A 92 1.82 -11.69 -0.91
N LEU A 93 2.35 -10.50 -0.64
CA LEU A 93 3.73 -10.17 -0.96
C LEU A 93 4.65 -10.50 0.24
N THR A 94 5.63 -11.38 0.03
CA THR A 94 6.63 -11.66 1.06
C THR A 94 7.63 -10.52 1.17
N THR A 95 8.26 -10.36 2.33
CA THR A 95 9.27 -9.30 2.54
C THR A 95 10.43 -9.40 1.56
N GLU A 96 10.85 -10.62 1.20
CA GLU A 96 11.92 -10.82 0.22
C GLU A 96 11.47 -10.42 -1.19
N ALA A 97 10.24 -10.79 -1.59
CA ALA A 97 9.66 -10.37 -2.86
C ALA A 97 9.46 -8.85 -2.93
N GLU A 98 9.12 -8.22 -1.81
CA GLU A 98 9.03 -6.76 -1.68
C GLU A 98 10.37 -6.09 -2.03
N HIS A 99 11.48 -6.56 -1.44
CA HIS A 99 12.81 -6.05 -1.76
C HIS A 99 13.22 -6.34 -3.21
N LEU A 100 13.02 -7.56 -3.70
CA LEU A 100 13.36 -7.93 -5.08
C LEU A 100 12.52 -7.17 -6.13
N SER A 101 11.29 -6.79 -5.78
CA SER A 101 10.43 -6.00 -6.67
C SER A 101 11.05 -4.64 -7.02
N TYR A 102 11.81 -4.05 -6.11
CA TYR A 102 12.54 -2.80 -6.38
C TYR A 102 13.65 -2.99 -7.40
N GLU A 103 14.46 -4.03 -7.25
CA GLU A 103 15.52 -4.32 -8.22
C GLU A 103 14.93 -4.61 -9.60
N TRP A 104 13.82 -5.32 -9.64
CA TRP A 104 13.10 -5.63 -10.87
C TRP A 104 12.54 -4.37 -11.55
N VAL A 105 11.79 -3.53 -10.82
CA VAL A 105 11.17 -2.33 -11.40
C VAL A 105 12.22 -1.33 -11.86
N LYS A 106 13.32 -1.18 -11.11
CA LYS A 106 14.42 -0.33 -11.46
C LYS A 106 15.12 -0.79 -12.74
N LYS A 107 15.39 -2.09 -12.86
CA LYS A 107 16.00 -2.68 -14.05
C LYS A 107 15.11 -2.56 -15.28
N LYS A 108 13.80 -2.82 -15.12
CA LYS A 108 12.84 -2.92 -16.24
C LYS A 108 12.31 -1.57 -16.70
N TYR A 109 12.05 -0.65 -15.77
CA TYR A 109 11.39 0.63 -16.03
C TYR A 109 12.22 1.86 -15.64
N GLY A 110 13.36 1.69 -14.95
CA GLY A 110 14.11 2.81 -14.38
C GLY A 110 13.34 3.57 -13.30
N HIS A 111 12.37 2.92 -12.67
CA HIS A 111 11.43 3.52 -11.73
C HIS A 111 11.65 3.02 -10.31
N GLU A 112 11.26 3.80 -9.29
CA GLU A 112 11.41 3.42 -7.88
C GLU A 112 10.09 2.98 -7.24
N PHE A 113 8.94 3.30 -7.86
CA PHE A 113 7.61 2.95 -7.41
C PHE A 113 7.04 1.81 -8.25
N LEU A 114 6.24 0.95 -7.60
CA LEU A 114 5.56 -0.16 -8.24
C LEU A 114 4.20 -0.37 -7.57
N PHE A 115 3.11 -0.29 -8.32
CA PHE A 115 1.81 -0.76 -7.89
C PHE A 115 1.70 -2.26 -8.11
N ILE A 116 1.25 -2.98 -7.09
CA ILE A 116 0.98 -4.42 -7.15
C ILE A 116 -0.50 -4.64 -6.89
N THR A 117 -1.16 -5.42 -7.76
CA THR A 117 -2.61 -5.69 -7.73
C THR A 117 -2.92 -7.18 -7.66
N ASP A 118 -4.18 -7.54 -7.63
CA ASP A 118 -4.70 -8.91 -7.73
C ASP A 118 -4.20 -9.82 -6.59
N TYR A 119 -4.25 -9.30 -5.37
CA TYR A 119 -3.99 -10.07 -4.15
C TYR A 119 -5.13 -11.05 -3.84
N SER A 120 -4.85 -12.08 -3.06
CA SER A 120 -5.87 -13.03 -2.60
C SER A 120 -6.92 -12.37 -1.70
N ALA A 121 -8.20 -12.73 -1.88
CA ALA A 121 -9.29 -12.26 -1.03
C ALA A 121 -9.13 -12.70 0.43
N GLU A 122 -8.45 -13.83 0.67
CA GLU A 122 -8.16 -14.30 2.02
C GLU A 122 -7.24 -13.35 2.77
N LYS A 123 -6.28 -12.74 2.09
CA LYS A 123 -5.27 -11.82 2.65
C LYS A 123 -5.76 -10.38 2.74
N ARG A 124 -6.85 -10.03 2.07
CA ARG A 124 -7.39 -8.66 2.06
C ARG A 124 -8.56 -8.47 3.04
N ALA A 125 -8.76 -7.23 3.46
CA ALA A 125 -9.82 -6.87 4.39
C ALA A 125 -11.22 -7.10 3.78
N PHE A 126 -12.21 -7.41 4.63
CA PHE A 126 -13.58 -7.68 4.21
C PHE A 126 -14.23 -6.51 3.46
N TYR A 127 -13.81 -5.29 3.73
CA TYR A 127 -14.37 -4.08 3.12
C TYR A 127 -13.80 -3.74 1.73
N HIS A 128 -12.86 -4.53 1.19
CA HIS A 128 -12.44 -4.38 -0.20
C HIS A 128 -13.56 -4.88 -1.13
N MET A 129 -13.94 -4.06 -2.10
CA MET A 129 -14.82 -4.51 -3.17
C MET A 129 -14.14 -5.66 -3.91
N ARG A 130 -14.93 -6.64 -4.35
CA ARG A 130 -14.46 -7.75 -5.20
C ARG A 130 -15.14 -7.66 -6.57
N ASP A 131 -14.40 -8.06 -7.60
CA ASP A 131 -14.96 -8.21 -8.93
C ASP A 131 -15.84 -9.48 -9.03
N GLU A 132 -16.34 -9.75 -10.23
CA GLU A 132 -17.19 -10.93 -10.53
C GLU A 132 -16.48 -12.28 -10.33
N ASN A 133 -15.14 -12.29 -10.33
CA ASN A 133 -14.31 -13.46 -10.09
C ASN A 133 -13.85 -13.56 -8.62
N GLY A 134 -14.31 -12.66 -7.76
CA GLY A 134 -13.95 -12.61 -6.35
C GLY A 134 -12.60 -11.96 -6.08
N VAL A 135 -11.96 -11.33 -7.06
CA VAL A 135 -10.66 -10.68 -6.91
C VAL A 135 -10.84 -9.31 -6.23
N PRO A 136 -10.14 -9.04 -5.12
CA PRO A 136 -10.19 -7.74 -4.46
C PRO A 136 -9.72 -6.61 -5.35
N GLN A 137 -10.51 -5.55 -5.42
CA GLN A 137 -10.23 -4.35 -6.20
C GLN A 137 -9.35 -3.40 -5.36
N GLY A 138 -8.11 -3.81 -5.17
CA GLY A 138 -7.14 -3.12 -4.34
C GLY A 138 -5.70 -3.35 -4.80
N TYR A 139 -4.81 -2.63 -4.16
CA TYR A 139 -3.38 -2.61 -4.51
C TYR A 139 -2.53 -2.29 -3.28
N ASP A 140 -1.24 -2.60 -3.38
CA ASP A 140 -0.20 -1.99 -2.55
C ASP A 140 0.73 -1.17 -3.43
N LEU A 141 1.24 -0.07 -2.89
CA LEU A 141 2.29 0.70 -3.51
C LEU A 141 3.61 0.46 -2.79
N ILE A 142 4.57 -0.05 -3.54
CA ILE A 142 5.92 -0.28 -3.09
C ILE A 142 6.82 0.86 -3.56
N TRP A 143 7.61 1.43 -2.66
CA TRP A 143 8.66 2.39 -2.97
C TRP A 143 9.99 1.87 -2.43
N ARG A 144 10.99 1.74 -3.30
CA ARG A 144 12.34 1.24 -2.95
C ARG A 144 12.31 -0.08 -2.16
N GLY A 145 11.39 -0.99 -2.52
CA GLY A 145 11.28 -2.29 -1.89
C GLY A 145 10.62 -2.29 -0.51
N VAL A 146 9.81 -1.28 -0.21
CA VAL A 146 9.02 -1.18 1.01
C VAL A 146 7.59 -0.75 0.67
N GLU A 147 6.59 -1.48 1.17
CA GLU A 147 5.20 -1.08 1.10
C GLU A 147 5.00 0.24 1.86
N ILE A 148 4.57 1.28 1.16
CA ILE A 148 4.23 2.58 1.78
C ILE A 148 2.74 2.81 1.90
N THR A 149 1.94 2.12 1.08
CA THR A 149 0.49 2.32 1.00
C THR A 149 -0.22 1.03 0.67
N THR A 150 -1.39 0.84 1.28
CA THR A 150 -2.43 -0.09 0.82
C THR A 150 -3.67 0.71 0.47
N GLY A 151 -4.16 0.53 -0.76
CA GLY A 151 -5.35 1.21 -1.27
C GLY A 151 -6.36 0.26 -1.88
N ALA A 152 -7.62 0.69 -1.96
CA ALA A 152 -8.69 -0.11 -2.57
C ALA A 152 -9.93 0.72 -2.91
N GLN A 153 -10.72 0.21 -3.83
CA GLN A 153 -12.14 0.51 -3.88
C GLN A 153 -12.84 -0.24 -2.74
N ARG A 154 -13.67 0.47 -2.00
CA ARG A 154 -14.43 -0.10 -0.88
C ARG A 154 -15.73 -0.73 -1.36
N GLU A 155 -16.13 -1.84 -0.73
CA GLU A 155 -17.46 -2.39 -0.95
C GLU A 155 -18.51 -1.45 -0.35
N HIS A 156 -19.39 -0.94 -1.17
CA HIS A 156 -20.40 0.05 -0.78
C HIS A 156 -21.83 -0.52 -0.74
N ARG A 157 -22.03 -1.73 -1.26
CA ARG A 157 -23.32 -2.42 -1.28
C ARG A 157 -23.48 -3.17 0.03
N TYR A 158 -24.48 -2.75 0.84
CA TYR A 158 -24.68 -3.27 2.19
C TYR A 158 -24.71 -4.79 2.28
N ASP A 159 -25.53 -5.47 1.44
CA ASP A 159 -25.70 -6.91 1.51
C ASP A 159 -24.40 -7.67 1.19
N VAL A 160 -23.63 -7.17 0.23
CA VAL A 160 -22.34 -7.75 -0.16
C VAL A 160 -21.32 -7.54 0.96
N LEU A 161 -21.23 -6.32 1.48
CA LEU A 161 -20.33 -5.98 2.58
C LEU A 161 -20.61 -6.82 3.84
N GLN A 162 -21.89 -7.02 4.16
CA GLN A 162 -22.30 -7.88 5.27
C GLN A 162 -21.90 -9.35 5.03
N ALA A 163 -22.09 -9.85 3.81
CA ALA A 163 -21.68 -11.21 3.46
C ALA A 163 -20.16 -11.41 3.59
N GLN A 164 -19.37 -10.44 3.12
CA GLN A 164 -17.90 -10.46 3.24
C GLN A 164 -17.44 -10.36 4.71
N ALA A 165 -18.14 -9.58 5.55
CA ALA A 165 -17.85 -9.52 6.99
C ALA A 165 -18.11 -10.88 7.68
N ARG A 166 -19.23 -11.55 7.34
CA ARG A 166 -19.55 -12.90 7.85
C ARG A 166 -18.53 -13.95 7.41
N GLU A 167 -18.09 -13.90 6.16
CA GLU A 167 -17.04 -14.78 5.64
C GLU A 167 -15.75 -14.70 6.50
N LYS A 168 -15.45 -13.51 7.01
CA LYS A 168 -14.30 -13.26 7.91
C LYS A 168 -14.61 -13.47 9.40
N GLY A 169 -15.87 -13.81 9.76
CA GLY A 169 -16.30 -13.97 11.16
C GLY A 169 -16.34 -12.66 11.95
N LEU A 170 -16.55 -11.52 11.28
CA LEU A 170 -16.46 -10.17 11.84
C LEU A 170 -17.82 -9.44 11.93
N ASP A 171 -18.92 -10.04 11.47
CA ASP A 171 -20.21 -9.36 11.30
C ASP A 171 -20.78 -8.74 12.58
N GLU A 172 -20.60 -9.36 13.72
CA GLU A 172 -21.01 -8.79 15.01
C GLU A 172 -20.05 -7.67 15.46
N ASP A 173 -18.75 -7.84 15.28
CA ASP A 173 -17.74 -6.87 15.72
C ASP A 173 -17.80 -5.55 14.94
N VAL A 174 -18.22 -5.61 13.66
CA VAL A 174 -18.30 -4.45 12.76
C VAL A 174 -19.73 -3.97 12.52
N LYS A 175 -20.67 -4.38 13.34
CA LYS A 175 -22.09 -4.09 13.19
C LYS A 175 -22.40 -2.60 13.00
N PHE A 176 -21.80 -1.74 13.81
CA PHE A 176 -21.99 -0.29 13.69
C PHE A 176 -21.47 0.27 12.37
N TYR A 177 -20.33 -0.25 11.90
CA TYR A 177 -19.78 0.13 10.59
C TYR A 177 -20.74 -0.27 9.46
N LEU A 178 -21.26 -1.49 9.48
CA LEU A 178 -22.21 -1.99 8.47
C LEU A 178 -23.50 -1.17 8.41
N GLU A 179 -23.97 -0.65 9.54
CA GLU A 179 -25.22 0.11 9.59
C GLU A 179 -25.22 1.37 8.74
N PHE A 180 -24.08 2.03 8.57
CA PHE A 180 -23.99 3.22 7.74
C PHE A 180 -24.38 2.96 6.27
N PHE A 181 -24.04 1.79 5.76
CA PHE A 181 -24.28 1.40 4.37
C PHE A 181 -25.76 1.10 4.05
N LYS A 182 -26.60 0.89 5.06
CA LYS A 182 -28.04 0.69 4.88
C LYS A 182 -28.76 1.91 4.31
N TYR A 183 -28.21 3.09 4.51
CA TYR A 183 -28.82 4.37 4.11
C TYR A 183 -28.35 4.83 2.72
N GLY A 184 -27.53 4.03 2.06
CA GLY A 184 -26.94 4.32 0.77
C GLY A 184 -25.52 4.87 0.90
N CYS A 185 -24.65 4.38 0.05
CA CYS A 185 -23.26 4.80 -0.03
C CYS A 185 -22.84 4.86 -1.49
N PRO A 186 -22.25 5.97 -1.96
CA PRO A 186 -21.71 6.03 -3.32
C PRO A 186 -20.49 5.11 -3.46
N PRO A 187 -20.12 4.68 -4.68
CA PRO A 187 -18.83 4.08 -4.94
C PRO A 187 -17.72 4.98 -4.39
N HIS A 188 -16.83 4.42 -3.59
CA HIS A 188 -15.76 5.16 -2.93
C HIS A 188 -14.53 4.27 -2.76
N GLY A 189 -13.42 4.89 -2.49
CA GLY A 189 -12.17 4.22 -2.23
C GLY A 189 -11.14 5.17 -1.66
N GLY A 190 -10.03 4.60 -1.29
CA GLY A 190 -8.96 5.36 -0.70
C GLY A 190 -7.76 4.51 -0.34
N PHE A 191 -6.81 5.13 0.31
CA PHE A 191 -5.58 4.49 0.72
C PHE A 191 -5.08 5.00 2.07
N GLY A 192 -4.29 4.18 2.74
CA GLY A 192 -3.58 4.55 3.94
C GLY A 192 -2.09 4.67 3.68
N LEU A 193 -1.54 5.87 3.77
CA LEU A 193 -0.13 6.18 3.54
C LEU A 193 0.66 6.18 4.85
N GLY A 194 1.71 5.37 4.93
CA GLY A 194 2.64 5.34 6.06
C GLY A 194 3.64 6.48 6.00
N ILE A 195 3.36 7.58 6.70
CA ILE A 195 4.23 8.79 6.68
C ILE A 195 5.62 8.50 7.24
N ASP A 196 5.73 7.67 8.28
CA ASP A 196 7.02 7.31 8.85
C ASP A 196 7.86 6.49 7.85
N ARG A 197 7.24 5.56 7.10
CA ARG A 197 7.90 4.81 6.02
C ARG A 197 8.30 5.73 4.85
N LEU A 198 7.41 6.63 4.45
CA LEU A 198 7.71 7.63 3.43
C LEU A 198 8.93 8.48 3.83
N THR A 199 8.95 8.96 5.07
CA THR A 199 10.07 9.76 5.62
C THR A 199 11.37 8.94 5.67
N MET A 200 11.30 7.71 6.14
CA MET A 200 12.42 6.78 6.19
C MET A 200 13.08 6.62 4.81
N LEU A 201 12.27 6.35 3.79
CA LEU A 201 12.76 6.14 2.42
C LEU A 201 13.24 7.43 1.76
N LEU A 202 12.55 8.55 2.02
CA LEU A 202 12.91 9.86 1.49
C LEU A 202 14.30 10.31 1.97
N LEU A 203 14.62 10.03 3.23
CA LEU A 203 15.85 10.48 3.88
C LEU A 203 16.93 9.39 3.96
N GLY A 204 16.65 8.17 3.53
CA GLY A 204 17.59 7.03 3.63
C GLY A 204 17.87 6.62 5.08
N LEU A 205 16.89 6.78 5.97
CA LEU A 205 16.98 6.47 7.39
C LEU A 205 16.40 5.08 7.70
N THR A 206 16.67 4.59 8.90
CA THR A 206 15.91 3.48 9.48
C THR A 206 14.58 3.99 10.05
N ILE A 207 13.61 3.10 10.23
CA ILE A 207 12.31 3.47 10.82
C ILE A 207 12.47 4.05 12.24
N LYS A 208 13.46 3.58 12.99
CA LYS A 208 13.76 4.09 14.34
C LYS A 208 14.25 5.52 14.35
N GLU A 209 14.97 5.91 13.32
CA GLU A 209 15.49 7.29 13.16
C GLU A 209 14.43 8.22 12.58
N ALA A 210 13.53 7.71 11.75
CA ALA A 210 12.43 8.49 11.16
C ALA A 210 11.31 8.79 12.17
N MET A 211 11.11 7.94 13.19
CA MET A 211 10.05 8.10 14.18
C MET A 211 10.50 8.96 15.34
N PHE A 212 9.71 9.99 15.70
CA PHE A 212 10.01 10.90 16.81
C PHE A 212 10.05 10.19 18.17
N ILE A 213 9.13 9.23 18.40
CA ILE A 213 9.11 8.39 19.62
C ILE A 213 9.00 6.94 19.19
N PHE A 214 10.14 6.26 19.05
CA PHE A 214 10.15 4.85 18.69
C PHE A 214 9.86 3.99 19.92
N ARG A 215 8.89 3.06 19.76
CA ARG A 215 8.60 1.97 20.69
C ARG A 215 8.74 0.64 19.96
N GLY A 216 9.40 -0.29 20.59
CA GLY A 216 9.61 -1.64 20.04
C GLY A 216 9.22 -2.72 21.02
N PRO A 217 9.22 -4.01 20.62
CA PRO A 217 8.89 -5.12 21.50
C PRO A 217 9.72 -5.16 22.80
N ASN A 218 10.97 -4.69 22.71
CA ASN A 218 11.94 -4.71 23.81
C ASN A 218 12.16 -3.32 24.44
N ARG A 219 11.42 -2.29 24.00
CA ARG A 219 11.56 -0.92 24.50
C ARG A 219 10.21 -0.20 24.43
N LEU A 220 9.58 -0.03 25.58
CA LEU A 220 8.27 0.62 25.74
C LEU A 220 8.36 2.10 26.07
N THR A 221 9.54 2.55 26.48
CA THR A 221 9.82 3.97 26.77
C THR A 221 10.75 4.55 25.71
N PRO A 222 10.64 5.84 25.39
CA PRO A 222 11.53 6.53 24.46
C PRO A 222 13.01 6.41 24.83
#